data_474756b03b64a3a7deb3fee976d90c1e
#
_entry.id   474756b03b64a3a7deb3fee976d90c1e
#
_cell.length_a   1.000
_cell.length_b   1.000
_cell.length_c   1.000
_cell.angle_alpha   90.00
_cell.angle_beta   90.00
_cell.angle_gamma   90.00
#
_symmetry.space_group_name_H-M   'P 1'
#
loop_
_entity.id
_entity.type
_entity.pdbx_description
1 polymer ?
#
loop_
_entity_poly.entity_id
_entity_poly.type
_entity_poly.pdbx_seq_one_letter_code
_entity_poly.pdbx_strand_id
1 'polypeptide(L)'
;LCGFLVFFPVVITTVDGFLRRWVDITWTAYGRFRQVDPHQVKWIYYGFLVLYLVMSAIFLSFANPLWLVIVAANVSNFALGISCLHTLAVNVRLLPPELRPGWGSRIALGLSGVYFLTLAGITAYIAIVTWG
;
A
#
# COMPACT_ATOMS: atom_id res chain seq x y z
N LEU A 1 24.18 -12.92 2.79
CA LEU A 1 23.91 -13.23 1.36
C LEU A 1 22.49 -13.79 1.17
N CYS A 2 22.05 -14.80 1.98
CA CYS A 2 20.71 -15.39 1.86
C CYS A 2 19.57 -14.37 2.04
N GLY A 3 19.67 -13.45 3.00
CA GLY A 3 18.68 -12.41 3.19
C GLY A 3 18.54 -11.50 1.96
N PHE A 4 19.64 -11.11 1.33
CA PHE A 4 19.61 -10.30 0.12
C PHE A 4 18.93 -11.03 -1.04
N LEU A 5 19.21 -12.31 -1.24
CA LEU A 5 18.60 -13.11 -2.31
C LEU A 5 17.08 -13.28 -2.13
N VAL A 6 16.59 -13.28 -0.89
CA VAL A 6 15.16 -13.40 -0.61
C VAL A 6 14.46 -12.04 -0.70
N PHE A 7 15.04 -10.99 -0.10
CA PHE A 7 14.39 -9.68 -0.04
C PHE A 7 14.46 -8.91 -1.36
N PHE A 8 15.51 -9.08 -2.14
CA PHE A 8 15.70 -8.34 -3.39
C PHE A 8 14.57 -8.56 -4.41
N PRO A 9 14.17 -9.80 -4.75
CA PRO A 9 13.03 -10.04 -5.63
C PRO A 9 11.72 -9.50 -5.07
N VAL A 10 11.50 -9.62 -3.75
CA VAL A 10 10.28 -9.12 -3.10
C VAL A 10 10.19 -7.60 -3.21
N VAL A 11 11.28 -6.89 -2.96
CA VAL A 11 11.33 -5.43 -3.09
C VAL A 11 11.06 -5.00 -4.52
N ILE A 12 11.73 -5.61 -5.51
CA ILE A 12 11.52 -5.27 -6.93
C ILE A 12 10.05 -5.48 -7.32
N THR A 13 9.47 -6.64 -6.98
CA THR A 13 8.08 -6.96 -7.33
C THR A 13 7.09 -6.00 -6.67
N THR A 14 7.35 -5.63 -5.42
CA THR A 14 6.50 -4.69 -4.68
C THR A 14 6.58 -3.29 -5.28
N VAL A 15 7.77 -2.81 -5.60
CA VAL A 15 7.99 -1.48 -6.21
C VAL A 15 7.35 -1.44 -7.60
N ASP A 16 7.57 -2.47 -8.44
CA ASP A 16 6.96 -2.54 -9.77
C ASP A 16 5.43 -2.54 -9.70
N GLY A 17 4.84 -3.36 -8.81
CA GLY A 17 3.40 -3.40 -8.61
C GLY A 17 2.81 -2.07 -8.11
N PHE A 18 3.53 -1.37 -7.24
CA PHE A 18 3.15 -0.05 -6.76
C PHE A 18 3.19 1.00 -7.87
N LEU A 19 4.28 1.04 -8.65
CA LEU A 19 4.45 1.98 -9.76
C LEU A 19 3.39 1.78 -10.85
N ARG A 20 3.08 0.53 -11.21
CA ARG A 20 2.02 0.21 -12.18
C ARG A 20 0.67 0.75 -11.73
N ARG A 21 0.31 0.57 -10.44
CA ARG A 21 -0.93 1.12 -9.89
C ARG A 21 -1.00 2.64 -9.96
N TRP A 22 0.10 3.33 -9.70
CA TRP A 22 0.16 4.78 -9.83
C TRP A 22 0.02 5.25 -11.28
N VAL A 23 0.65 4.54 -12.22
CA VAL A 23 0.47 4.80 -13.65
C VAL A 23 -0.98 4.61 -14.06
N ASP A 24 -1.61 3.51 -13.64
CA ASP A 24 -3.02 3.22 -13.96
C ASP A 24 -3.98 4.26 -13.38
N ILE A 25 -3.76 4.67 -12.12
CA ILE A 25 -4.55 5.72 -11.48
C ILE A 25 -4.39 7.04 -12.23
N THR A 26 -3.14 7.42 -12.55
CA THR A 26 -2.85 8.67 -13.27
C THR A 26 -3.47 8.66 -14.66
N TRP A 27 -3.39 7.53 -15.36
CA TRP A 27 -3.98 7.33 -16.68
C TRP A 27 -5.50 7.43 -16.65
N THR A 28 -6.12 6.85 -15.62
CA THR A 28 -7.58 6.83 -15.48
C THR A 28 -8.12 8.16 -14.97
N ALA A 29 -7.43 8.81 -14.04
CA ALA A 29 -7.87 10.05 -13.39
C ALA A 29 -7.74 11.29 -14.31
N TYR A 30 -6.70 11.33 -15.12
CA TYR A 30 -6.44 12.46 -15.99
C TYR A 30 -6.82 12.14 -17.44
N GLY A 31 -8.00 12.61 -17.87
CA GLY A 31 -8.49 12.43 -19.23
C GLY A 31 -7.55 12.93 -20.34
N ARG A 32 -6.64 13.86 -20.01
CA ARG A 32 -5.59 14.35 -20.91
C ARG A 32 -4.55 13.27 -21.26
N PHE A 33 -4.24 12.38 -20.32
CA PHE A 33 -3.32 11.26 -20.56
C PHE A 33 -3.96 10.14 -21.36
N ARG A 34 -5.28 10.07 -21.40
CA ARG A 34 -6.02 9.09 -22.21
C ARG A 34 -5.86 9.27 -23.71
N GLN A 35 -5.44 10.48 -24.14
CA GLN A 35 -5.15 10.82 -25.56
C GLN A 35 -3.66 10.57 -25.92
N VAL A 36 -2.82 10.22 -24.95
CA VAL A 36 -1.40 9.97 -25.15
C VAL A 36 -1.24 8.55 -25.68
N ASP A 37 -0.36 8.41 -26.69
CA ASP A 37 -0.05 7.13 -27.33
C ASP A 37 0.39 6.09 -26.27
N PRO A 38 -0.12 4.84 -26.27
CA PRO A 38 0.30 3.78 -25.34
C PRO A 38 1.81 3.58 -25.26
N HIS A 39 2.54 3.94 -26.34
CA HIS A 39 4.00 3.87 -26.35
C HIS A 39 4.69 4.89 -25.44
N GLN A 40 3.99 5.96 -25.06
CA GLN A 40 4.50 7.00 -24.16
C GLN A 40 4.26 6.70 -22.68
N VAL A 41 3.42 5.71 -22.35
CA VAL A 41 3.15 5.27 -20.96
C VAL A 41 4.42 4.86 -20.24
N LYS A 42 5.37 4.27 -20.96
CA LYS A 42 6.69 3.90 -20.42
C LYS A 42 7.45 5.09 -19.82
N TRP A 43 7.31 6.28 -20.39
CA TRP A 43 7.98 7.49 -19.88
C TRP A 43 7.37 7.95 -18.55
N ILE A 44 6.05 7.82 -18.41
CA ILE A 44 5.35 8.09 -17.13
C ILE A 44 5.84 7.11 -16.07
N TYR A 45 5.94 5.82 -16.41
CA TYR A 45 6.46 4.80 -15.50
C TYR A 45 7.89 5.11 -15.05
N TYR A 46 8.79 5.43 -15.99
CA TYR A 46 10.17 5.79 -15.65
C TYR A 46 10.26 7.09 -14.85
N GLY A 47 9.39 8.07 -15.10
CA GLY A 47 9.30 9.28 -14.30
C GLY A 47 8.97 8.97 -12.83
N PHE A 48 7.95 8.14 -12.58
CA PHE A 48 7.62 7.69 -11.23
C PHE A 48 8.73 6.85 -10.60
N LEU A 49 9.41 6.01 -11.37
CA LEU A 49 10.53 5.21 -10.88
C LEU A 49 11.68 6.11 -10.40
N VAL A 50 12.08 7.09 -11.20
CA VAL A 50 13.14 8.04 -10.84
C VAL A 50 12.72 8.86 -9.62
N LEU A 51 11.50 9.37 -9.59
CA LEU A 51 10.97 10.08 -8.42
C LEU A 51 11.04 9.22 -7.15
N TYR A 52 10.61 7.95 -7.25
CA TYR A 52 10.66 7.01 -6.15
C TYR A 52 12.12 6.77 -5.66
N LEU A 53 13.06 6.55 -6.58
CA LEU A 53 14.47 6.33 -6.24
C LEU A 53 15.09 7.56 -5.56
N VAL A 54 14.84 8.76 -6.08
CA VAL A 54 15.34 10.01 -5.49
C VAL A 54 14.76 10.21 -4.08
N MET A 55 13.45 10.05 -3.91
CA MET A 55 12.82 10.18 -2.60
C MET A 55 13.33 9.13 -1.62
N SER A 56 13.50 7.87 -2.06
CA SER A 56 14.05 6.80 -1.22
C SER A 56 15.49 7.10 -0.79
N ALA A 57 16.34 7.60 -1.69
CA ALA A 57 17.71 7.97 -1.37
C ALA A 57 17.76 9.12 -0.35
N ILE A 58 16.91 10.14 -0.50
CA ILE A 58 16.79 11.24 0.44
C ILE A 58 16.38 10.72 1.82
N PHE A 59 15.32 9.93 1.92
CA PHE A 59 14.85 9.40 3.19
C PHE A 59 15.90 8.52 3.89
N LEU A 60 16.60 7.66 3.15
CA LEU A 60 17.67 6.83 3.70
C LEU A 60 18.87 7.64 4.20
N SER A 61 19.12 8.82 3.62
CA SER A 61 20.23 9.69 4.05
C SER A 61 19.94 10.43 5.35
N PHE A 62 18.68 10.74 5.64
CA PHE A 62 18.30 11.57 6.79
C PHE A 62 17.65 10.81 7.95
N ALA A 63 17.11 9.63 7.71
CA ALA A 63 16.37 8.88 8.72
C ALA A 63 17.04 7.53 9.04
N ASN A 64 16.95 7.14 10.32
CA ASN A 64 17.39 5.81 10.73
C ASN A 64 16.52 4.74 10.02
N PRO A 65 17.15 3.76 9.33
CA PRO A 65 16.42 2.72 8.59
C PRO A 65 15.41 1.95 9.45
N LEU A 66 15.72 1.69 10.71
CA LEU A 66 14.83 1.01 11.65
C LEU A 66 13.54 1.81 11.88
N TRP A 67 13.67 3.11 12.05
CA TRP A 67 12.54 4.00 12.25
C TRP A 67 11.64 4.06 11.02
N LEU A 68 12.23 4.13 9.83
CA LEU A 68 11.48 4.08 8.57
C LEU A 68 10.66 2.80 8.43
N VAL A 69 11.23 1.66 8.81
CA VAL A 69 10.52 0.37 8.76
C VAL A 69 9.33 0.37 9.73
N ILE A 70 9.51 0.87 10.96
CA ILE A 70 8.44 0.95 11.95
C ILE A 70 7.29 1.85 11.46
N VAL A 71 7.62 3.03 10.94
CA VAL A 71 6.61 3.97 10.40
C VAL A 71 5.90 3.36 9.20
N ALA A 72 6.64 2.78 8.26
CA ALA A 72 6.06 2.15 7.08
C ALA A 72 5.13 0.98 7.43
N ALA A 73 5.54 0.13 8.39
CA ALA A 73 4.71 -0.96 8.88
C ALA A 73 3.42 -0.46 9.54
N ASN A 74 3.52 0.62 10.33
CA ASN A 74 2.35 1.20 10.98
C ASN A 74 1.36 1.81 9.99
N VAL A 75 1.85 2.56 9.00
CA VAL A 75 1.02 3.12 7.92
C VAL A 75 0.36 1.99 7.12
N SER A 76 1.10 0.91 6.84
CA SER A 76 0.56 -0.27 6.14
C SER A 76 -0.54 -0.97 6.94
N ASN A 77 -0.36 -1.16 8.24
CA ASN A 77 -1.37 -1.75 9.11
C ASN A 77 -2.65 -0.90 9.14
N PHE A 78 -2.51 0.41 9.22
CA PHE A 78 -3.64 1.33 9.18
C PHE A 78 -4.39 1.25 7.84
N ALA A 79 -3.67 1.26 6.72
CA ALA A 79 -4.24 1.14 5.39
C ALA A 79 -4.95 -0.21 5.17
N LEU A 80 -4.33 -1.32 5.62
CA LEU A 80 -4.94 -2.65 5.57
C LEU A 80 -6.22 -2.73 6.41
N GLY A 81 -6.19 -2.18 7.62
CA GLY A 81 -7.36 -2.17 8.49
C GLY A 81 -8.55 -1.44 7.86
N ILE A 82 -8.33 -0.24 7.34
CA ILE A 82 -9.36 0.53 6.62
C ILE A 82 -9.83 -0.22 5.37
N SER A 83 -8.91 -0.77 4.58
CA SER A 83 -9.23 -1.51 3.35
C SER A 83 -10.11 -2.74 3.63
N CYS A 84 -9.82 -3.49 4.70
CA CYS A 84 -10.65 -4.63 5.11
C CYS A 84 -12.09 -4.20 5.44
N LEU A 85 -12.25 -3.14 6.24
CA LEU A 85 -13.56 -2.63 6.61
C LEU A 85 -14.30 -2.03 5.41
N HIS A 86 -13.59 -1.29 4.56
CA HIS A 86 -14.18 -0.74 3.34
C HIS A 86 -14.63 -1.86 2.38
N THR A 87 -13.79 -2.87 2.18
CA THR A 87 -14.14 -4.05 1.35
C THR A 87 -15.35 -4.77 1.92
N LEU A 88 -15.42 -4.94 3.24
CA LEU A 88 -16.59 -5.53 3.89
C LEU A 88 -17.85 -4.70 3.62
N ALA A 89 -17.76 -3.38 3.76
CA ALA A 89 -18.90 -2.48 3.53
C ALA A 89 -19.38 -2.53 2.06
N VAL A 90 -18.45 -2.53 1.10
CA VAL A 90 -18.75 -2.65 -0.33
C VAL A 90 -19.41 -4.00 -0.62
N ASN A 91 -18.84 -5.10 -0.14
CA ASN A 91 -19.35 -6.44 -0.39
C ASN A 91 -20.75 -6.66 0.19
N VAL A 92 -21.07 -6.04 1.33
CA VAL A 92 -22.39 -6.18 1.95
C VAL A 92 -23.42 -5.27 1.30
N ARG A 93 -23.05 -4.05 0.87
CA ARG A 93 -23.99 -3.02 0.40
C ARG A 93 -24.19 -3.01 -1.10
N LEU A 94 -23.11 -3.23 -1.88
CA LEU A 94 -23.11 -3.03 -3.32
C LEU A 94 -23.21 -4.33 -4.12
N LEU A 95 -22.88 -5.49 -3.56
CA LEU A 95 -23.00 -6.74 -4.28
C LEU A 95 -24.44 -7.27 -4.28
N PRO A 96 -24.90 -7.81 -5.44
CA PRO A 96 -26.14 -8.58 -5.52
C PRO A 96 -26.14 -9.74 -4.52
N PRO A 97 -27.31 -10.17 -4.00
CA PRO A 97 -27.40 -11.21 -2.98
C PRO A 97 -26.69 -12.52 -3.34
N GLU A 98 -26.67 -12.87 -4.62
CA GLU A 98 -26.07 -14.10 -5.18
C GLU A 98 -24.53 -14.11 -5.10
N LEU A 99 -23.91 -12.91 -5.14
CA LEU A 99 -22.45 -12.75 -5.13
C LEU A 99 -21.92 -12.30 -3.74
N ARG A 100 -22.79 -12.14 -2.77
CA ARG A 100 -22.37 -11.72 -1.42
C ARG A 100 -21.52 -12.81 -0.77
N PRO A 101 -20.38 -12.44 -0.16
CA PRO A 101 -19.56 -13.40 0.56
C PRO A 101 -20.33 -14.05 1.70
N GLY A 102 -20.05 -15.31 1.94
CA GLY A 102 -20.63 -16.06 3.05
C GLY A 102 -20.30 -15.45 4.42
N TRP A 103 -21.05 -15.85 5.43
CA TRP A 103 -20.91 -15.34 6.79
C TRP A 103 -19.48 -15.44 7.34
N GLY A 104 -18.79 -16.57 7.10
CA GLY A 104 -17.41 -16.77 7.54
C GLY A 104 -16.43 -15.74 6.95
N SER A 105 -16.56 -15.41 5.65
CA SER A 105 -15.73 -14.41 5.00
C SER A 105 -15.96 -13.01 5.55
N ARG A 106 -17.22 -12.67 5.91
CA ARG A 106 -17.54 -11.37 6.52
C ARG A 106 -16.92 -11.24 7.90
N ILE A 107 -17.00 -12.29 8.73
CA ILE A 107 -16.39 -12.32 10.06
C ILE A 107 -14.87 -12.20 9.91
N ALA A 108 -14.26 -12.97 9.01
CA ALA A 108 -12.82 -12.93 8.77
C ALA A 108 -12.34 -11.53 8.36
N LEU A 109 -13.03 -10.86 7.42
CA LEU A 109 -12.72 -9.49 7.02
C LEU A 109 -12.89 -8.49 8.17
N GLY A 110 -13.95 -8.61 8.94
CA GLY A 110 -14.20 -7.74 10.10
C GLY A 110 -13.12 -7.90 11.18
N LEU A 111 -12.81 -9.14 11.54
CA LEU A 111 -11.74 -9.44 12.52
C LEU A 111 -10.36 -8.97 12.03
N SER A 112 -10.04 -9.18 10.75
CA SER A 112 -8.78 -8.70 10.16
C SER A 112 -8.69 -7.17 10.22
N GLY A 113 -9.78 -6.46 9.88
CA GLY A 113 -9.83 -5.01 9.95
C GLY A 113 -9.58 -4.48 11.37
N VAL A 114 -10.27 -5.05 12.36
CA VAL A 114 -10.10 -4.69 13.77
C VAL A 114 -8.68 -5.02 14.24
N TYR A 115 -8.14 -6.19 13.89
CA TYR A 115 -6.80 -6.61 14.26
C TYR A 115 -5.73 -5.63 13.75
N PHE A 116 -5.74 -5.29 12.46
CA PHE A 116 -4.77 -4.35 11.89
C PHE A 116 -4.90 -2.94 12.46
N LEU A 117 -6.12 -2.44 12.70
CA LEU A 117 -6.32 -1.14 13.33
C LEU A 117 -5.84 -1.12 14.79
N THR A 118 -6.05 -2.21 15.53
CA THR A 118 -5.56 -2.34 16.91
C THR A 118 -4.04 -2.34 16.94
N LEU A 119 -3.39 -3.09 16.05
CA LEU A 119 -1.92 -3.08 15.92
C LEU A 119 -1.40 -1.69 15.57
N ALA A 120 -2.03 -1.01 14.62
CA ALA A 120 -1.66 0.35 14.25
C ALA A 120 -1.78 1.32 15.44
N GLY A 121 -2.87 1.23 16.19
CA GLY A 121 -3.10 2.05 17.39
C GLY A 121 -2.06 1.81 18.48
N ILE A 122 -1.77 0.55 18.80
CA ILE A 122 -0.75 0.16 19.80
C ILE A 122 0.63 0.66 19.38
N THR A 123 1.02 0.43 18.14
CA THR A 123 2.34 0.84 17.62
C THR A 123 2.48 2.36 17.63
N ALA A 124 1.44 3.09 17.23
CA ALA A 124 1.42 4.55 17.28
C ALA A 124 1.53 5.07 18.72
N TYR A 125 0.79 4.48 19.65
CA TYR A 125 0.84 4.83 21.06
C TYR A 125 2.23 4.62 21.66
N ILE A 126 2.85 3.46 21.42
CA ILE A 126 4.22 3.16 21.88
C ILE A 126 5.21 4.15 21.28
N ALA A 127 5.09 4.46 19.98
CA ALA A 127 5.98 5.43 19.33
C ALA A 127 5.90 6.81 19.97
N ILE A 128 4.69 7.30 20.28
CA ILE A 128 4.49 8.61 20.93
C ILE A 128 5.05 8.61 22.36
N VAL A 129 4.79 7.57 23.14
CA VAL A 129 5.22 7.52 24.57
C VAL A 129 6.73 7.31 24.71
N THR A 130 7.35 6.60 23.77
CA THR A 130 8.78 6.27 23.88
C THR A 130 9.69 7.35 23.26
N TRP A 131 9.16 8.18 22.37
CA TRP A 131 9.95 9.10 21.54
C TRP A 131 9.49 10.57 21.64
N GLY A 132 8.42 10.86 22.39
CA GLY A 132 7.98 12.19 22.80
C GLY A 132 8.43 12.50 24.21
#